data_431b794d392293c7b8d75c99a669bac5
#
_entry.id   431b794d392293c7b8d75c99a669bac5
#
_cell.length_a   1.000
_cell.length_b   1.000
_cell.length_c   1.000
_cell.angle_alpha   90.00
_cell.angle_beta   90.00
_cell.angle_gamma   90.00
#
_symmetry.space_group_name_H-M   'P 1'
#
loop_
_entity.id
_entity.type
_entity.pdbx_description
1 polymer ?
#
loop_
_entity_poly.entity_id
_entity_poly.type
_entity_poly.pdbx_seq_one_letter_code
_entity_poly.pdbx_strand_id
1 'polypeptide(L)'
;YNLVPLTFDRHIQNLWAAHIGAESNEYANNWKAGFFALKAEPHQLVIGQGAEIAGVLGNVMPDPMLATLSDDPNSTNTQYTLLQVPQGTNFASGYFITNDVRPGDIVRYNFTTDGFGEVQYEEYVVDKVLSENSLLLYTGGDAPVSVPQQFEIWHNRNRNEIADHIAHQAGSLSNRRVCAVWPDQVGEAGTVQPGYYLACALAGLVSGVVPHQPLTNVEVAGFDDFTRSYKYFNETQLNRMAEAGVWIVTEDRDGTPHTRHALTTDNLDLNRREEMIRRNVDSMSYLFYRRLKPYIGRTNAQPGMVRKLEYEVTRIIDFLKSNGNTQELGSQLIDGKIRKLQIHPLLKDRIEIVLDLTVPAPLNNIELHLVV
;
A
#
# COMPACT_ATOMS: atom_id res chain seq x y z
N TYR A 1 -15.67 -11.70 2.24
CA TYR A 1 -15.10 -11.37 3.55
C TYR A 1 -14.00 -10.33 3.39
N ASN A 2 -14.03 -9.28 4.24
CA ASN A 2 -12.98 -8.26 4.32
C ASN A 2 -12.03 -8.62 5.46
N LEU A 3 -10.72 -8.58 5.18
CA LEU A 3 -9.64 -8.93 6.11
C LEU A 3 -8.74 -7.72 6.33
N VAL A 4 -8.43 -7.42 7.58
CA VAL A 4 -7.58 -6.29 7.95
C VAL A 4 -6.49 -6.79 8.89
N PRO A 5 -5.24 -6.91 8.43
CA PRO A 5 -4.13 -7.17 9.34
C PRO A 5 -3.84 -5.92 10.17
N LEU A 6 -3.87 -6.06 11.49
CA LEU A 6 -3.60 -4.96 12.43
C LEU A 6 -2.08 -4.75 12.60
N THR A 7 -1.39 -4.53 11.49
CA THR A 7 0.06 -4.36 11.45
C THR A 7 0.51 -3.59 10.22
N PHE A 8 1.66 -2.92 10.35
CA PHE A 8 2.40 -2.32 9.23
C PHE A 8 3.49 -3.25 8.68
N ASP A 9 3.72 -4.41 9.30
CA ASP A 9 4.76 -5.34 8.88
C ASP A 9 4.49 -5.86 7.46
N ARG A 10 5.39 -5.54 6.54
CA ARG A 10 5.28 -5.87 5.11
C ARG A 10 5.34 -7.37 4.84
N HIS A 11 6.13 -8.10 5.62
CA HIS A 11 6.20 -9.55 5.47
C HIS A 11 4.85 -10.19 5.81
N ILE A 12 4.25 -9.78 6.91
CA ILE A 12 2.90 -10.24 7.31
C ILE A 12 1.86 -9.83 6.26
N GLN A 13 1.89 -8.58 5.78
CA GLN A 13 0.97 -8.11 4.74
C GLN A 13 1.11 -8.93 3.44
N ASN A 14 2.33 -9.26 3.01
CA ASN A 14 2.56 -10.10 1.84
C ASN A 14 2.01 -11.53 2.01
N LEU A 15 2.17 -12.13 3.19
CA LEU A 15 1.56 -13.44 3.51
C LEU A 15 0.03 -13.39 3.43
N TRP A 16 -0.58 -12.33 3.94
CA TRP A 16 -2.03 -12.11 3.84
C TRP A 16 -2.48 -11.90 2.39
N ALA A 17 -1.75 -11.12 1.60
CA ALA A 17 -2.05 -10.91 0.18
C ALA A 17 -2.00 -12.22 -0.62
N ALA A 18 -1.00 -13.06 -0.37
CA ALA A 18 -0.88 -14.39 -0.97
C ALA A 18 -2.05 -15.31 -0.55
N HIS A 19 -2.39 -15.33 0.75
CA HIS A 19 -3.53 -16.09 1.26
C HIS A 19 -4.85 -15.64 0.63
N ILE A 20 -5.10 -14.33 0.55
CA ILE A 20 -6.30 -13.77 -0.09
C ILE A 20 -6.39 -14.20 -1.55
N GLY A 21 -5.27 -14.14 -2.29
CA GLY A 21 -5.21 -14.57 -3.68
C GLY A 21 -5.50 -16.08 -3.86
N ALA A 22 -4.89 -16.92 -3.03
CA ALA A 22 -5.06 -18.37 -3.09
C ALA A 22 -6.48 -18.81 -2.74
N GLU A 23 -7.09 -18.20 -1.72
CA GLU A 23 -8.41 -18.56 -1.22
C GLU A 23 -9.58 -17.94 -2.01
N SER A 24 -9.32 -16.86 -2.77
CA SER A 24 -10.35 -16.16 -3.53
C SER A 24 -10.45 -16.68 -4.95
N ASN A 25 -10.82 -17.95 -5.08
CA ASN A 25 -11.00 -18.57 -6.38
C ASN A 25 -12.41 -19.16 -6.51
N GLU A 26 -12.80 -19.47 -7.75
CA GLU A 26 -14.13 -20.02 -8.08
C GLU A 26 -14.42 -21.40 -7.46
N TYR A 27 -13.38 -22.17 -7.16
CA TYR A 27 -13.52 -23.49 -6.54
C TYR A 27 -13.78 -23.41 -5.04
N ALA A 28 -13.14 -22.47 -4.36
CA ALA A 28 -13.33 -22.25 -2.92
C ALA A 28 -14.65 -21.54 -2.59
N ASN A 29 -15.24 -20.84 -3.57
CA ASN A 29 -16.44 -20.00 -3.41
C ASN A 29 -16.33 -18.98 -2.27
N ASN A 30 -15.11 -18.58 -1.97
CA ASN A 30 -14.77 -17.59 -0.97
C ASN A 30 -14.14 -16.39 -1.69
N TRP A 31 -14.80 -15.27 -1.62
CA TRP A 31 -14.28 -14.01 -2.15
C TRP A 31 -13.81 -13.16 -0.98
N LYS A 32 -12.48 -13.06 -0.81
CA LYS A 32 -11.83 -12.28 0.24
C LYS A 32 -11.24 -11.01 -0.35
N ALA A 33 -11.22 -9.96 0.44
CA ALA A 33 -10.52 -8.72 0.14
C ALA A 33 -9.68 -8.30 1.34
N GLY A 34 -8.52 -7.67 1.12
CA GLY A 34 -7.63 -7.16 2.15
C GLY A 34 -7.61 -5.65 2.18
N PHE A 35 -7.54 -5.07 3.39
CA PHE A 35 -7.34 -3.64 3.61
C PHE A 35 -6.09 -3.49 4.46
N PHE A 36 -5.02 -2.98 3.86
CA PHE A 36 -3.69 -2.95 4.45
C PHE A 36 -3.27 -1.50 4.68
N ALA A 37 -3.02 -1.15 5.92
CA ALA A 37 -2.48 0.16 6.24
C ALA A 37 -1.03 0.27 5.78
N LEU A 38 -0.70 1.36 5.12
CA LEU A 38 0.68 1.73 4.76
C LEU A 38 1.30 2.56 5.89
N LYS A 39 2.63 2.62 5.93
CA LYS A 39 3.37 3.42 6.91
C LYS A 39 4.31 4.38 6.22
N ALA A 40 4.29 5.64 6.64
CA ALA A 40 5.32 6.58 6.26
C ALA A 40 6.65 6.22 6.95
N GLU A 41 7.70 6.18 6.17
CA GLU A 41 9.06 6.00 6.67
C GLU A 41 9.87 7.25 6.30
N PRO A 42 9.88 8.28 7.17
CA PRO A 42 10.60 9.51 6.91
C PRO A 42 12.11 9.33 6.88
N HIS A 43 12.60 8.24 7.47
CA HIS A 43 14.02 7.92 7.53
C HIS A 43 14.28 6.54 6.92
N GLN A 44 15.37 6.43 6.17
CA GLN A 44 15.82 5.18 5.57
C GLN A 44 17.26 4.91 6.03
N LEU A 45 17.51 3.74 6.59
CA LEU A 45 18.87 3.29 6.87
C LEU A 45 19.62 3.10 5.54
N VAL A 46 20.70 3.87 5.35
CA VAL A 46 21.55 3.80 4.15
C VAL A 46 22.92 3.25 4.47
N ILE A 47 23.43 3.46 5.69
CA ILE A 47 24.67 2.88 6.22
C ILE A 47 24.39 2.30 7.59
N GLY A 48 24.77 1.06 7.84
CA GLY A 48 24.61 0.39 9.14
C GLY A 48 24.28 -1.10 9.00
N GLN A 49 23.97 -1.72 10.12
CA GLN A 49 23.67 -3.14 10.17
C GLN A 49 22.45 -3.49 9.31
N GLY A 50 22.61 -4.40 8.38
CA GLY A 50 21.55 -4.85 7.47
C GLY A 50 21.27 -3.92 6.29
N ALA A 51 21.98 -2.77 6.15
CA ALA A 51 21.90 -1.94 4.97
C ALA A 51 22.59 -2.63 3.77
N GLU A 52 21.98 -2.52 2.59
CA GLU A 52 22.54 -3.05 1.35
C GLU A 52 23.54 -2.05 0.74
N ILE A 53 24.62 -2.59 0.13
CA ILE A 53 25.54 -1.78 -0.66
C ILE A 53 24.88 -1.54 -2.02
N ALA A 54 24.67 -0.26 -2.37
CA ALA A 54 24.00 0.11 -3.62
C ALA A 54 24.76 -0.45 -4.85
N GLY A 55 24.01 -1.04 -5.76
CA GLY A 55 24.54 -1.62 -6.99
C GLY A 55 25.14 -3.01 -6.86
N VAL A 56 25.15 -3.62 -5.67
CA VAL A 56 25.69 -4.97 -5.44
C VAL A 56 24.62 -5.84 -4.77
N LEU A 57 23.84 -6.54 -5.57
CA LEU A 57 22.77 -7.43 -5.11
C LEU A 57 23.28 -8.49 -4.13
N GLY A 58 22.70 -8.52 -2.94
CA GLY A 58 22.97 -9.53 -1.92
C GLY A 58 24.21 -9.26 -1.05
N ASN A 59 24.91 -8.15 -1.24
CA ASN A 59 25.98 -7.74 -0.33
C ASN A 59 25.45 -6.77 0.72
N VAL A 60 25.41 -7.25 1.95
CA VAL A 60 25.05 -6.46 3.13
C VAL A 60 26.31 -5.81 3.70
N MET A 61 26.18 -4.61 4.25
CA MET A 61 27.28 -3.92 4.90
C MET A 61 27.86 -4.75 6.05
N PRO A 62 29.19 -4.67 6.29
CA PRO A 62 29.78 -5.32 7.44
C PRO A 62 29.18 -4.76 8.75
N ASP A 63 29.06 -5.63 9.73
CA ASP A 63 28.53 -5.29 11.05
C ASP A 63 29.61 -5.58 12.13
N PRO A 64 29.87 -4.62 13.00
CA PRO A 64 29.45 -3.22 13.00
C PRO A 64 30.29 -2.35 12.05
N MET A 65 29.66 -1.33 11.45
CA MET A 65 30.38 -0.23 10.79
C MET A 65 31.00 0.66 11.88
N LEU A 66 32.31 0.89 11.79
CA LEU A 66 33.06 1.69 12.76
C LEU A 66 33.65 2.92 12.12
N ALA A 67 33.56 4.06 12.82
CA ALA A 67 34.19 5.31 12.42
C ALA A 67 34.81 6.05 13.62
N THR A 68 35.70 6.97 13.35
CA THR A 68 36.24 7.93 14.31
C THR A 68 35.73 9.33 14.04
N LEU A 69 35.54 10.12 15.08
CA LEU A 69 35.30 11.55 14.99
C LEU A 69 36.61 12.29 15.31
N SER A 70 36.98 13.26 14.49
CA SER A 70 38.16 14.13 14.70
C SER A 70 37.83 15.57 14.31
N ASP A 71 38.59 16.52 14.83
CA ASP A 71 38.48 17.90 14.36
C ASP A 71 38.78 17.97 12.86
N ASP A 72 38.05 18.84 12.16
CA ASP A 72 38.37 19.12 10.75
C ASP A 72 39.68 19.89 10.67
N PRO A 73 40.78 19.31 10.12
CA PRO A 73 42.08 19.94 10.06
C PRO A 73 42.08 21.20 9.17
N ASN A 74 41.06 21.38 8.36
CA ASN A 74 40.93 22.53 7.44
C ASN A 74 39.96 23.61 7.96
N SER A 75 39.34 23.41 9.14
CA SER A 75 38.40 24.35 9.73
C SER A 75 38.86 24.83 11.10
N THR A 76 38.74 26.12 11.33
CA THR A 76 38.88 26.72 12.67
C THR A 76 37.55 26.75 13.42
N ASN A 77 36.50 26.23 12.81
CA ASN A 77 35.16 26.20 13.39
C ASN A 77 34.91 24.88 14.12
N THR A 78 34.92 24.93 15.43
CA THR A 78 34.72 23.77 16.32
C THR A 78 33.30 23.19 16.28
N GLN A 79 32.37 23.79 15.53
CA GLN A 79 31.03 23.27 15.34
C GLN A 79 30.95 22.11 14.35
N TYR A 80 32.04 21.85 13.62
CA TYR A 80 32.12 20.80 12.61
C TYR A 80 33.17 19.77 12.99
N THR A 81 32.82 18.51 12.79
CA THR A 81 33.67 17.37 13.09
C THR A 81 33.76 16.45 11.88
N LEU A 82 34.93 15.89 11.64
CA LEU A 82 35.17 14.96 10.55
C LEU A 82 34.93 13.52 11.01
N LEU A 83 33.93 12.86 10.43
CA LEU A 83 33.74 11.42 10.59
C LEU A 83 34.57 10.69 9.55
N GLN A 84 35.41 9.75 9.99
CA GLN A 84 36.27 8.94 9.11
C GLN A 84 36.12 7.46 9.42
N VAL A 85 35.90 6.67 8.36
CA VAL A 85 35.98 5.21 8.42
C VAL A 85 37.46 4.83 8.28
N PRO A 86 38.07 4.14 9.30
CA PRO A 86 39.44 3.74 9.23
C PRO A 86 39.69 2.79 8.04
N GLN A 87 40.68 3.08 7.22
CA GLN A 87 41.17 2.15 6.20
C GLN A 87 41.92 0.98 6.86
N GLY A 88 41.36 -0.22 6.80
CA GLY A 88 41.92 -1.41 7.38
C GLY A 88 41.57 -2.66 6.59
N THR A 89 42.16 -3.79 6.96
CA THR A 89 42.03 -5.07 6.25
C THR A 89 40.60 -5.62 6.13
N ASN A 90 39.67 -5.12 6.92
CA ASN A 90 38.26 -5.57 6.92
C ASN A 90 37.25 -4.50 6.46
N PHE A 91 37.67 -3.24 6.24
CA PHE A 91 36.77 -2.15 5.82
C PHE A 91 37.42 -1.40 4.65
N ALA A 92 37.02 -1.77 3.44
CA ALA A 92 37.55 -1.16 2.24
C ALA A 92 36.99 0.24 2.00
N SER A 93 35.77 0.51 2.50
CA SER A 93 35.05 1.78 2.25
C SER A 93 33.93 2.00 3.27
N GLY A 94 33.58 3.28 3.51
CA GLY A 94 32.37 3.68 4.22
C GLY A 94 31.12 3.68 3.33
N TYR A 95 31.33 3.55 2.02
CA TYR A 95 30.26 3.54 0.99
C TYR A 95 29.39 4.81 0.96
N PHE A 96 29.89 5.97 1.39
CA PHE A 96 29.09 7.18 1.54
C PHE A 96 28.60 7.71 0.20
N ILE A 97 29.44 7.79 -0.82
CA ILE A 97 29.04 8.22 -2.16
C ILE A 97 28.26 7.10 -2.86
N THR A 98 28.73 5.86 -2.74
CA THR A 98 28.09 4.68 -3.34
C THR A 98 26.62 4.53 -2.88
N ASN A 99 26.35 4.78 -1.60
CA ASN A 99 24.99 4.70 -1.04
C ASN A 99 24.27 6.03 -1.01
N ASP A 100 24.73 7.03 -1.77
CA ASP A 100 24.06 8.32 -1.95
C ASP A 100 23.77 9.06 -0.63
N VAL A 101 24.74 9.03 0.32
CA VAL A 101 24.65 9.84 1.53
C VAL A 101 24.66 11.32 1.15
N ARG A 102 23.78 12.11 1.74
CA ARG A 102 23.54 13.50 1.33
C ARG A 102 23.67 14.46 2.51
N PRO A 103 24.00 15.74 2.25
CA PRO A 103 23.84 16.79 3.25
C PRO A 103 22.40 16.82 3.79
N GLY A 104 22.27 16.84 5.12
CA GLY A 104 20.99 16.75 5.83
C GLY A 104 20.62 15.35 6.33
N ASP A 105 21.37 14.30 5.96
CA ASP A 105 21.21 12.97 6.54
C ASP A 105 21.63 12.96 8.01
N ILE A 106 21.06 12.03 8.77
CA ILE A 106 21.30 11.88 10.22
C ILE A 106 22.32 10.77 10.44
N VAL A 107 23.38 11.09 11.15
CA VAL A 107 24.36 10.11 11.65
C VAL A 107 24.04 9.80 13.09
N ARG A 108 23.79 8.54 13.40
CA ARG A 108 23.73 8.01 14.76
C ARG A 108 25.07 7.40 15.10
N TYR A 109 25.62 7.80 16.23
CA TYR A 109 26.98 7.46 16.62
C TYR A 109 27.06 7.07 18.09
N ASN A 110 28.04 6.25 18.48
CA ASN A 110 28.35 5.88 19.87
C ASN A 110 27.16 5.19 20.55
N PHE A 111 26.72 4.03 20.01
CA PHE A 111 25.62 3.26 20.58
C PHE A 111 26.00 2.69 21.95
N THR A 112 25.25 3.06 22.97
CA THR A 112 25.36 2.54 24.35
C THR A 112 24.00 2.01 24.78
N THR A 113 24.02 1.07 25.73
CA THR A 113 22.78 0.55 26.32
C THR A 113 22.67 1.03 27.74
N ASP A 114 21.56 1.67 28.10
CA ASP A 114 21.32 2.13 29.46
C ASP A 114 21.01 0.98 30.42
N GLY A 115 20.86 1.30 31.72
CA GLY A 115 20.55 0.31 32.75
C GLY A 115 19.19 -0.38 32.63
N PHE A 116 18.33 0.08 31.72
CA PHE A 116 17.00 -0.49 31.41
C PHE A 116 16.98 -1.29 30.12
N GLY A 117 18.11 -1.36 29.38
CA GLY A 117 18.23 -2.06 28.12
C GLY A 117 17.85 -1.22 26.89
N GLU A 118 17.61 0.09 27.08
CA GLU A 118 17.35 1.00 25.96
C GLU A 118 18.68 1.43 25.29
N VAL A 119 18.67 1.47 23.96
CA VAL A 119 19.82 1.89 23.18
C VAL A 119 19.86 3.42 23.12
N GLN A 120 20.95 4.00 23.58
CA GLN A 120 21.23 5.43 23.53
C GLN A 120 22.29 5.67 22.45
N TYR A 121 22.22 6.80 21.75
CA TYR A 121 23.16 7.24 20.72
C TYR A 121 23.20 8.76 20.62
N GLU A 122 24.25 9.27 20.04
CA GLU A 122 24.39 10.68 19.69
C GLU A 122 23.93 10.88 18.22
N GLU A 123 23.20 11.97 17.94
CA GLU A 123 22.73 12.27 16.58
C GLU A 123 23.44 13.53 16.07
N TYR A 124 23.99 13.41 14.87
CA TYR A 124 24.63 14.49 14.13
C TYR A 124 24.05 14.60 12.73
N VAL A 125 24.18 15.77 12.11
CA VAL A 125 23.70 16.02 10.75
C VAL A 125 24.88 16.05 9.79
N VAL A 126 24.79 15.37 8.66
CA VAL A 126 25.75 15.46 7.57
C VAL A 126 25.69 16.85 6.96
N ASP A 127 26.79 17.59 7.06
CA ASP A 127 26.95 18.88 6.38
C ASP A 127 27.45 18.68 4.95
N LYS A 128 28.45 17.80 4.80
CA LYS A 128 29.08 17.55 3.50
C LYS A 128 29.66 16.14 3.39
N VAL A 129 29.49 15.54 2.22
CA VAL A 129 30.16 14.28 1.85
C VAL A 129 31.46 14.62 1.17
N LEU A 130 32.59 14.20 1.76
CA LEU A 130 33.94 14.50 1.26
C LEU A 130 34.49 13.37 0.40
N SER A 131 34.22 12.15 0.77
CA SER A 131 34.66 10.93 0.05
C SER A 131 33.84 9.72 0.44
N GLU A 132 34.15 8.54 -0.11
CA GLU A 132 33.57 7.26 0.30
C GLU A 132 33.78 6.92 1.79
N ASN A 133 34.76 7.55 2.43
CA ASN A 133 35.17 7.22 3.80
C ASN A 133 35.14 8.43 4.74
N SER A 134 34.72 9.61 4.27
CA SER A 134 34.81 10.83 5.05
C SER A 134 33.59 11.71 4.88
N LEU A 135 33.00 12.11 6.00
CA LEU A 135 31.88 13.05 6.10
C LEU A 135 32.25 14.22 7.00
N LEU A 136 31.80 15.41 6.65
CA LEU A 136 31.78 16.54 7.56
C LEU A 136 30.42 16.59 8.26
N LEU A 137 30.40 16.57 9.58
CA LEU A 137 29.21 16.60 10.42
C LEU A 137 29.10 17.92 11.14
N TYR A 138 27.87 18.40 11.30
CA TYR A 138 27.57 19.47 12.23
C TYR A 138 27.29 18.86 13.61
N THR A 139 28.17 19.14 14.58
CA THR A 139 28.12 18.56 15.93
C THR A 139 27.80 19.60 17.01
N GLY A 140 27.71 20.89 16.66
CA GLY A 140 27.39 21.96 17.60
C GLY A 140 28.54 22.31 18.58
N GLY A 141 29.72 21.70 18.44
CA GLY A 141 30.87 21.92 19.29
C GLY A 141 31.16 20.79 20.27
N ASP A 142 30.55 19.61 20.08
CA ASP A 142 30.85 18.44 20.86
C ASP A 142 32.29 17.93 20.61
N ALA A 143 32.91 17.41 21.66
CA ALA A 143 34.27 16.94 21.60
C ALA A 143 34.39 15.68 20.70
N PRO A 144 35.39 15.62 19.80
CA PRO A 144 35.56 14.48 18.93
C PRO A 144 35.97 13.22 19.73
N VAL A 145 35.48 12.06 19.28
CA VAL A 145 35.82 10.73 19.83
C VAL A 145 36.83 10.06 18.95
N SER A 146 38.06 10.00 19.37
CA SER A 146 39.18 9.43 18.59
C SER A 146 39.22 7.89 18.53
N VAL A 147 38.40 7.21 19.36
CA VAL A 147 38.30 5.74 19.34
C VAL A 147 37.20 5.35 18.35
N PRO A 148 37.44 4.37 17.46
CA PRO A 148 36.41 3.91 16.53
C PRO A 148 35.17 3.43 17.28
N GLN A 149 34.01 4.01 16.92
CA GLN A 149 32.69 3.67 17.48
C GLN A 149 31.76 3.23 16.36
N GLN A 150 30.76 2.46 16.73
CA GLN A 150 29.68 2.07 15.81
C GLN A 150 28.89 3.31 15.37
N PHE A 151 28.53 3.33 14.09
CA PHE A 151 27.68 4.38 13.52
C PHE A 151 26.68 3.83 12.52
N GLU A 152 25.62 4.58 12.31
CA GLU A 152 24.60 4.37 11.29
C GLU A 152 24.29 5.69 10.61
N ILE A 153 23.94 5.65 9.32
CA ILE A 153 23.45 6.84 8.61
C ILE A 153 22.04 6.59 8.12
N TRP A 154 21.19 7.52 8.47
CA TRP A 154 19.78 7.50 8.11
C TRP A 154 19.49 8.64 7.12
N HIS A 155 19.07 8.27 5.91
CA HIS A 155 18.63 9.24 4.92
C HIS A 155 17.32 9.90 5.38
N ASN A 156 17.31 11.22 5.41
CA ASN A 156 16.12 12.01 5.75
C ASN A 156 15.33 12.26 4.46
N ARG A 157 14.31 11.44 4.22
CA ARG A 157 13.47 11.54 3.03
C ARG A 157 12.69 12.85 3.01
N ASN A 158 12.71 13.56 1.90
CA ASN A 158 11.80 14.66 1.66
C ASN A 158 10.37 14.15 1.37
N ARG A 159 9.40 15.07 1.32
CA ARG A 159 7.98 14.70 1.12
C ARG A 159 7.71 13.93 -0.17
N ASN A 160 8.44 14.21 -1.26
CA ASN A 160 8.28 13.48 -2.51
C ASN A 160 8.80 12.05 -2.36
N GLU A 161 9.96 11.87 -1.74
CA GLU A 161 10.54 10.56 -1.48
C GLU A 161 9.67 9.71 -0.53
N ILE A 162 9.03 10.35 0.46
CA ILE A 162 8.06 9.65 1.34
C ILE A 162 6.83 9.23 0.53
N ALA A 163 6.27 10.10 -0.31
CA ALA A 163 5.14 9.76 -1.16
C ALA A 163 5.48 8.64 -2.14
N ASP A 164 6.68 8.67 -2.74
CA ASP A 164 7.19 7.61 -3.62
C ASP A 164 7.36 6.28 -2.88
N HIS A 165 7.87 6.33 -1.67
CA HIS A 165 8.01 5.14 -0.85
C HIS A 165 6.65 4.51 -0.51
N ILE A 166 5.65 5.32 -0.15
CA ILE A 166 4.27 4.85 0.07
C ILE A 166 3.68 4.27 -1.22
N ALA A 167 3.85 4.95 -2.35
CA ALA A 167 3.43 4.47 -3.65
C ALA A 167 4.09 3.13 -4.01
N HIS A 168 5.38 2.99 -3.77
CA HIS A 168 6.11 1.74 -3.98
C HIS A 168 5.61 0.61 -3.07
N GLN A 169 5.30 0.92 -1.80
CA GLN A 169 4.71 -0.07 -0.89
C GLN A 169 3.39 -0.63 -1.44
N ALA A 170 2.49 0.23 -1.94
CA ALA A 170 1.24 -0.20 -2.54
C ALA A 170 1.45 -0.98 -3.84
N GLY A 171 2.26 -0.43 -4.76
CA GLY A 171 2.54 -1.05 -6.07
C GLY A 171 3.19 -2.42 -5.96
N SER A 172 4.02 -2.67 -4.94
CA SER A 172 4.64 -3.98 -4.72
C SER A 172 3.66 -5.09 -4.37
N LEU A 173 2.46 -4.77 -3.87
CA LEU A 173 1.40 -5.75 -3.60
C LEU A 173 0.73 -6.23 -4.89
N SER A 174 0.55 -5.34 -5.88
CA SER A 174 0.00 -5.62 -7.22
C SER A 174 -1.13 -6.65 -7.24
N ASN A 175 -2.15 -6.44 -6.40
CA ASN A 175 -3.22 -7.39 -6.17
C ASN A 175 -4.59 -6.71 -6.20
N ARG A 176 -5.45 -7.08 -7.16
CA ARG A 176 -6.80 -6.54 -7.29
C ARG A 176 -7.72 -6.79 -6.07
N ARG A 177 -7.30 -7.64 -5.14
CA ARG A 177 -8.05 -7.97 -3.93
C ARG A 177 -7.51 -7.28 -2.68
N VAL A 178 -6.49 -6.45 -2.84
CA VAL A 178 -5.89 -5.70 -1.74
C VAL A 178 -6.05 -4.22 -2.00
N CYS A 179 -6.59 -3.52 -1.01
CA CYS A 179 -6.66 -2.07 -0.92
C CYS A 179 -5.56 -1.60 0.05
N ALA A 180 -4.64 -0.79 -0.41
CA ALA A 180 -3.61 -0.16 0.40
C ALA A 180 -4.14 1.18 0.91
N VAL A 181 -4.18 1.37 2.23
CA VAL A 181 -4.89 2.48 2.89
C VAL A 181 -3.90 3.50 3.44
N TRP A 182 -4.18 4.76 3.23
CA TRP A 182 -3.48 5.92 3.77
C TRP A 182 -4.49 6.92 4.37
N PRO A 183 -4.21 7.62 5.49
CA PRO A 183 -2.92 7.81 6.19
C PRO A 183 -2.53 6.69 7.17
N ASP A 184 -1.26 6.74 7.61
CA ASP A 184 -0.67 5.81 8.56
C ASP A 184 -1.03 6.11 10.03
N GLN A 185 -1.56 7.27 10.29
CA GLN A 185 -2.02 7.73 11.60
C GLN A 185 -3.31 8.54 11.42
N VAL A 186 -4.24 8.35 12.34
CA VAL A 186 -5.52 9.07 12.39
C VAL A 186 -5.81 9.50 13.81
N GLY A 187 -6.50 10.62 13.99
CA GLY A 187 -6.98 11.09 15.28
C GLY A 187 -8.32 10.48 15.62
N GLU A 188 -8.52 10.11 16.89
CA GLU A 188 -9.78 9.69 17.44
C GLU A 188 -9.91 10.23 18.86
N ALA A 189 -10.86 11.12 19.10
CA ALA A 189 -11.12 11.75 20.40
C ALA A 189 -9.85 12.33 21.07
N GLY A 190 -8.99 12.99 20.28
CA GLY A 190 -7.75 13.61 20.73
C GLY A 190 -6.58 12.65 20.94
N THR A 191 -6.72 11.37 20.58
CA THR A 191 -5.62 10.38 20.62
C THR A 191 -5.21 9.99 19.19
N VAL A 192 -3.91 9.77 18.99
CA VAL A 192 -3.39 9.30 17.68
C VAL A 192 -3.49 7.78 17.63
N GLN A 193 -4.20 7.29 16.63
CA GLN A 193 -4.37 5.86 16.36
C GLN A 193 -3.58 5.45 15.12
N PRO A 194 -3.05 4.21 15.08
CA PRO A 194 -2.43 3.66 13.87
C PRO A 194 -3.41 3.53 12.70
N GLY A 195 -2.95 3.76 11.47
CA GLY A 195 -3.77 3.75 10.24
C GLY A 195 -4.49 2.43 9.94
N TYR A 196 -4.15 1.32 10.58
CA TYR A 196 -4.94 0.09 10.42
C TYR A 196 -6.34 0.18 11.06
N TYR A 197 -6.61 1.12 11.98
CA TYR A 197 -7.98 1.42 12.42
C TYR A 197 -8.80 2.05 11.29
N LEU A 198 -8.18 2.95 10.51
CA LEU A 198 -8.80 3.47 9.29
C LEU A 198 -9.07 2.35 8.27
N ALA A 199 -8.13 1.43 8.09
CA ALA A 199 -8.34 0.27 7.22
C ALA A 199 -9.53 -0.59 7.68
N CYS A 200 -9.73 -0.75 9.00
CA CYS A 200 -10.92 -1.41 9.56
C CYS A 200 -12.22 -0.63 9.26
N ALA A 201 -12.19 0.70 9.41
CA ALA A 201 -13.34 1.54 9.11
C ALA A 201 -13.75 1.47 7.64
N LEU A 202 -12.77 1.53 6.71
CA LEU A 202 -13.03 1.36 5.27
C LEU A 202 -13.54 -0.04 4.92
N ALA A 203 -13.02 -1.08 5.55
CA ALA A 203 -13.54 -2.44 5.39
C ALA A 203 -15.00 -2.56 5.87
N GLY A 204 -15.35 -1.87 6.97
CA GLY A 204 -16.71 -1.72 7.47
C GLY A 204 -17.60 -0.96 6.48
N LEU A 205 -17.14 0.19 5.99
CA LEU A 205 -17.84 1.01 4.98
C LEU A 205 -18.15 0.18 3.72
N VAL A 206 -17.17 -0.53 3.18
CA VAL A 206 -17.35 -1.45 2.02
C VAL A 206 -18.40 -2.53 2.30
N SER A 207 -18.46 -3.02 3.53
CA SER A 207 -19.44 -4.07 3.92
C SER A 207 -20.86 -3.51 4.09
N GLY A 208 -21.00 -2.23 4.37
CA GLY A 208 -22.28 -1.56 4.63
C GLY A 208 -23.01 -1.04 3.40
N VAL A 209 -22.37 -1.00 2.23
CA VAL A 209 -22.93 -0.44 1.02
C VAL A 209 -23.29 -1.52 -0.02
N VAL A 210 -24.17 -1.14 -0.98
CA VAL A 210 -24.50 -2.07 -2.07
C VAL A 210 -23.28 -2.31 -2.98
N PRO A 211 -23.16 -3.50 -3.61
CA PRO A 211 -21.93 -3.91 -4.30
C PRO A 211 -21.47 -2.98 -5.42
N HIS A 212 -22.36 -2.31 -6.11
CA HIS A 212 -22.08 -1.41 -7.24
C HIS A 212 -22.05 0.07 -6.85
N GLN A 213 -22.05 0.40 -5.55
CA GLN A 213 -21.95 1.78 -5.09
C GLN A 213 -20.50 2.26 -5.09
N PRO A 214 -20.15 3.32 -5.82
CA PRO A 214 -18.83 3.95 -5.71
C PRO A 214 -18.57 4.49 -4.31
N LEU A 215 -17.30 4.50 -3.91
CA LEU A 215 -16.86 5.04 -2.62
C LEU A 215 -15.86 6.19 -2.82
N THR A 216 -16.02 6.97 -3.88
CA THR A 216 -15.30 8.23 -4.09
C THR A 216 -16.07 9.34 -3.40
N ASN A 217 -15.37 10.18 -2.66
CA ASN A 217 -15.93 11.33 -1.95
C ASN A 217 -17.02 10.95 -0.92
N VAL A 218 -16.80 9.85 -0.21
CA VAL A 218 -17.72 9.37 0.83
C VAL A 218 -17.13 9.69 2.20
N GLU A 219 -17.95 10.27 3.08
CA GLU A 219 -17.56 10.59 4.45
C GLU A 219 -17.12 9.34 5.23
N VAL A 220 -16.03 9.47 5.99
CA VAL A 220 -15.51 8.43 6.89
C VAL A 220 -15.66 8.91 8.32
N ALA A 221 -16.74 8.51 8.96
CA ALA A 221 -17.04 8.91 10.33
C ALA A 221 -16.14 8.19 11.36
N GLY A 222 -15.95 8.83 12.52
CA GLY A 222 -15.27 8.26 13.68
C GLY A 222 -13.84 8.72 13.87
N PHE A 223 -13.31 9.57 12.98
CA PHE A 223 -11.97 10.16 13.11
C PHE A 223 -12.05 11.69 12.99
N ASP A 224 -11.18 12.37 13.70
CA ASP A 224 -11.17 13.83 13.83
C ASP A 224 -9.86 14.49 13.35
N ASP A 225 -8.85 13.73 12.97
CA ASP A 225 -7.57 14.23 12.46
C ASP A 225 -6.93 13.28 11.42
N PHE A 226 -6.59 13.85 10.25
CA PHE A 226 -5.94 13.17 9.14
C PHE A 226 -4.69 13.94 8.68
N THR A 227 -3.90 14.43 9.62
CA THR A 227 -2.76 15.33 9.39
C THR A 227 -1.74 14.83 8.38
N ARG A 228 -1.56 13.50 8.28
CA ARG A 228 -0.62 12.88 7.34
C ARG A 228 -1.12 12.86 5.90
N SER A 229 -2.41 13.06 5.66
CA SER A 229 -2.96 13.05 4.31
C SER A 229 -3.06 14.46 3.73
N TYR A 230 -3.95 15.30 4.24
CA TYR A 230 -4.23 16.60 3.65
C TYR A 230 -3.20 17.69 4.01
N LYS A 231 -2.76 17.75 5.27
CA LYS A 231 -1.83 18.80 5.75
C LYS A 231 -0.37 18.50 5.47
N TYR A 232 -0.03 17.23 5.21
CA TYR A 232 1.35 16.79 5.03
C TYR A 232 1.76 16.70 3.56
N PHE A 233 0.90 16.18 2.70
CA PHE A 233 1.15 16.03 1.26
C PHE A 233 0.34 17.02 0.43
N ASN A 234 0.97 17.51 -0.64
CA ASN A 234 0.28 18.32 -1.65
C ASN A 234 -0.45 17.42 -2.66
N GLU A 235 -1.28 18.07 -3.50
CA GLU A 235 -2.11 17.38 -4.49
C GLU A 235 -1.32 16.49 -5.46
N THR A 236 -0.14 16.94 -5.89
CA THR A 236 0.73 16.16 -6.80
C THR A 236 1.23 14.87 -6.13
N GLN A 237 1.59 14.94 -4.86
CA GLN A 237 2.05 13.79 -4.08
C GLN A 237 0.91 12.80 -3.81
N LEU A 238 -0.29 13.32 -3.49
CA LEU A 238 -1.48 12.49 -3.32
C LEU A 238 -1.90 11.80 -4.63
N ASN A 239 -1.82 12.51 -5.76
CA ASN A 239 -2.07 11.91 -7.09
C ASN A 239 -1.11 10.76 -7.38
N ARG A 240 0.18 10.97 -7.12
CA ARG A 240 1.22 9.94 -7.32
C ARG A 240 0.98 8.69 -6.49
N MET A 241 0.58 8.85 -5.22
CA MET A 241 0.19 7.73 -4.37
C MET A 241 -1.07 7.03 -4.89
N ALA A 242 -2.09 7.79 -5.32
CA ALA A 242 -3.32 7.23 -5.90
C ALA A 242 -3.05 6.48 -7.21
N GLU A 243 -2.16 6.98 -8.07
CA GLU A 243 -1.71 6.28 -9.29
C GLU A 243 -1.07 4.92 -8.98
N ALA A 244 -0.45 4.77 -7.83
CA ALA A 244 0.10 3.50 -7.36
C ALA A 244 -0.94 2.57 -6.68
N GLY A 245 -2.21 2.97 -6.62
CA GLY A 245 -3.30 2.17 -6.04
C GLY A 245 -3.49 2.36 -4.53
N VAL A 246 -3.08 3.51 -4.00
CA VAL A 246 -3.34 3.84 -2.59
C VAL A 246 -4.74 4.42 -2.45
N TRP A 247 -5.55 3.83 -1.61
CA TRP A 247 -6.83 4.39 -1.18
C TRP A 247 -6.60 5.42 -0.09
N ILE A 248 -6.75 6.68 -0.45
CA ILE A 248 -6.43 7.83 0.40
C ILE A 248 -7.72 8.39 1.01
N VAL A 249 -7.69 8.69 2.31
CA VAL A 249 -8.69 9.50 3.00
C VAL A 249 -8.08 10.88 3.27
N THR A 250 -8.82 11.92 2.93
CA THR A 250 -8.43 13.33 3.11
C THR A 250 -9.50 14.07 3.87
N GLU A 251 -9.19 15.25 4.36
CA GLU A 251 -10.15 16.18 4.95
C GLU A 251 -10.52 17.27 3.94
N ASP A 252 -11.78 17.63 3.90
CA ASP A 252 -12.25 18.83 3.22
C ASP A 252 -11.85 20.10 4.00
N ARG A 253 -12.14 21.26 3.43
CA ARG A 253 -11.84 22.56 4.05
C ARG A 253 -12.56 22.79 5.38
N ASP A 254 -13.69 22.13 5.57
CA ASP A 254 -14.49 22.17 6.81
C ASP A 254 -14.01 21.12 7.85
N GLY A 255 -13.00 20.33 7.53
CA GLY A 255 -12.45 19.26 8.39
C GLY A 255 -13.21 17.93 8.30
N THR A 256 -14.16 17.78 7.38
CA THR A 256 -14.87 16.51 7.19
C THR A 256 -13.97 15.49 6.47
N PRO A 257 -13.71 14.32 7.08
CA PRO A 257 -12.91 13.28 6.44
C PRO A 257 -13.71 12.55 5.38
N HIS A 258 -13.13 12.37 4.19
CA HIS A 258 -13.76 11.65 3.09
C HIS A 258 -12.76 10.83 2.28
N THR A 259 -13.27 9.80 1.63
CA THR A 259 -12.49 8.98 0.71
C THR A 259 -12.21 9.75 -0.58
N ARG A 260 -10.95 9.78 -1.02
CA ARG A 260 -10.60 10.42 -2.27
C ARG A 260 -10.94 9.55 -3.48
N HIS A 261 -10.56 8.29 -3.46
CA HIS A 261 -10.83 7.31 -4.51
C HIS A 261 -10.61 5.89 -3.97
N ALA A 262 -11.59 5.01 -4.15
CA ALA A 262 -11.54 3.63 -3.67
C ALA A 262 -10.79 2.73 -4.65
N LEU A 263 -9.51 2.52 -4.39
CA LEU A 263 -8.59 1.81 -5.28
C LEU A 263 -8.14 0.47 -4.70
N THR A 264 -7.81 -0.46 -5.61
CA THR A 264 -7.00 -1.65 -5.31
C THR A 264 -5.55 -1.40 -5.69
N THR A 265 -4.65 -2.27 -5.26
CA THR A 265 -3.22 -2.17 -5.60
C THR A 265 -2.86 -2.72 -6.99
N ASP A 266 -3.83 -3.11 -7.79
CA ASP A 266 -3.64 -3.59 -9.17
C ASP A 266 -4.02 -2.50 -10.19
N ASN A 267 -3.04 -1.81 -10.73
CA ASN A 267 -3.22 -0.62 -11.57
C ASN A 267 -3.17 -0.90 -13.08
N LEU A 268 -3.27 -2.15 -13.51
CA LEU A 268 -3.13 -2.51 -14.93
C LEU A 268 -4.20 -1.89 -15.82
N ASP A 269 -5.44 -1.86 -15.35
CA ASP A 269 -6.58 -1.26 -16.06
C ASP A 269 -7.69 -0.82 -15.11
N LEU A 270 -8.68 -0.08 -15.61
CA LEU A 270 -9.81 0.42 -14.83
C LEU A 270 -10.58 -0.70 -14.11
N ASN A 271 -10.80 -1.85 -14.76
CA ASN A 271 -11.58 -2.95 -14.18
C ASN A 271 -10.87 -3.63 -13.02
N ARG A 272 -9.54 -3.55 -12.98
CA ARG A 272 -8.72 -4.16 -11.93
C ARG A 272 -8.46 -3.19 -10.79
N ARG A 273 -8.30 -1.91 -11.11
CA ARG A 273 -7.95 -0.84 -10.19
C ARG A 273 -9.12 -0.43 -9.28
N GLU A 274 -10.36 -0.47 -9.77
CA GLU A 274 -11.53 -0.01 -9.04
C GLU A 274 -12.05 -1.05 -8.03
N GLU A 275 -12.08 -0.69 -6.75
CA GLU A 275 -12.59 -1.56 -5.68
C GLU A 275 -14.06 -1.93 -5.93
N MET A 276 -14.86 -0.96 -6.34
CA MET A 276 -16.30 -1.17 -6.62
C MET A 276 -16.52 -2.21 -7.70
N ILE A 277 -15.75 -2.18 -8.80
CA ILE A 277 -15.88 -3.18 -9.88
C ILE A 277 -15.55 -4.57 -9.37
N ARG A 278 -14.46 -4.74 -8.61
CA ARG A 278 -14.09 -6.01 -7.99
C ARG A 278 -15.20 -6.54 -7.09
N ARG A 279 -15.71 -5.71 -6.17
CA ARG A 279 -16.77 -6.07 -5.22
C ARG A 279 -18.07 -6.43 -5.94
N ASN A 280 -18.41 -5.70 -6.98
CA ASN A 280 -19.60 -5.96 -7.79
C ASN A 280 -19.50 -7.31 -8.50
N VAL A 281 -18.35 -7.62 -9.11
CA VAL A 281 -18.08 -8.92 -9.76
C VAL A 281 -18.14 -10.06 -8.74
N ASP A 282 -17.55 -9.90 -7.56
CA ASP A 282 -17.60 -10.90 -6.49
C ASP A 282 -19.04 -11.17 -6.04
N SER A 283 -19.85 -10.12 -5.88
CA SER A 283 -21.27 -10.24 -5.53
C SER A 283 -22.08 -10.98 -6.59
N MET A 284 -21.87 -10.65 -7.87
CA MET A 284 -22.52 -11.36 -8.98
C MET A 284 -22.08 -12.82 -9.03
N SER A 285 -20.79 -13.11 -8.88
CA SER A 285 -20.25 -14.48 -8.85
C SER A 285 -20.86 -15.30 -7.74
N TYR A 286 -21.01 -14.72 -6.54
CA TYR A 286 -21.69 -15.37 -5.42
C TYR A 286 -23.17 -15.65 -5.73
N LEU A 287 -23.88 -14.72 -6.38
CA LEU A 287 -25.28 -14.92 -6.78
C LEU A 287 -25.42 -16.06 -7.79
N PHE A 288 -24.59 -16.10 -8.84
CA PHE A 288 -24.55 -17.19 -9.80
C PHE A 288 -24.28 -18.52 -9.10
N TYR A 289 -23.25 -18.58 -8.28
CA TYR A 289 -22.92 -19.78 -7.52
C TYR A 289 -24.10 -20.26 -6.67
N ARG A 290 -24.70 -19.37 -5.87
CA ARG A 290 -25.81 -19.69 -4.98
C ARG A 290 -27.04 -20.21 -5.75
N ARG A 291 -27.32 -19.66 -6.93
CA ARG A 291 -28.46 -20.04 -7.77
C ARG A 291 -28.23 -21.33 -8.55
N LEU A 292 -26.98 -21.60 -8.95
CA LEU A 292 -26.67 -22.77 -9.74
C LEU A 292 -26.27 -23.99 -8.90
N LYS A 293 -25.77 -23.80 -7.68
CA LYS A 293 -25.39 -24.87 -6.74
C LYS A 293 -26.45 -25.97 -6.56
N PRO A 294 -27.78 -25.72 -6.47
CA PRO A 294 -28.78 -26.74 -6.31
C PRO A 294 -28.86 -27.81 -7.45
N TYR A 295 -28.30 -27.46 -8.62
CA TYR A 295 -28.27 -28.37 -9.77
C TYR A 295 -27.08 -29.34 -9.73
N ILE A 296 -26.03 -29.00 -9.00
CA ILE A 296 -24.80 -29.80 -8.91
C ILE A 296 -25.05 -31.04 -8.07
N GLY A 297 -24.71 -32.20 -8.62
CA GLY A 297 -24.87 -33.51 -7.95
C GLY A 297 -26.29 -34.04 -7.83
N ARG A 298 -27.30 -33.29 -8.33
CA ARG A 298 -28.72 -33.69 -8.28
C ARG A 298 -29.34 -33.96 -9.65
N THR A 299 -28.64 -33.58 -10.70
CA THR A 299 -29.11 -33.66 -12.08
C THR A 299 -28.03 -34.20 -13.00
N ASN A 300 -28.41 -34.90 -14.07
CA ASN A 300 -27.47 -35.38 -15.07
C ASN A 300 -27.18 -34.28 -16.11
N ALA A 301 -25.95 -34.26 -16.61
CA ALA A 301 -25.55 -33.37 -17.71
C ALA A 301 -26.14 -33.89 -19.03
N GLN A 302 -27.25 -33.32 -19.46
CA GLN A 302 -27.98 -33.71 -20.69
C GLN A 302 -28.54 -32.45 -21.38
N PRO A 303 -28.90 -32.51 -22.70
CA PRO A 303 -29.37 -31.34 -23.44
C PRO A 303 -30.55 -30.59 -22.81
N GLY A 304 -31.48 -31.29 -22.16
CA GLY A 304 -32.61 -30.71 -21.43
C GLY A 304 -32.16 -29.86 -20.23
N MET A 305 -31.06 -30.26 -19.58
CA MET A 305 -30.47 -29.54 -18.46
C MET A 305 -29.76 -28.25 -18.95
N VAL A 306 -29.13 -28.31 -20.09
CA VAL A 306 -28.48 -27.10 -20.71
C VAL A 306 -29.54 -26.02 -20.93
N ARG A 307 -30.70 -26.35 -21.53
CA ARG A 307 -31.80 -25.34 -21.71
C ARG A 307 -32.35 -24.80 -20.40
N LYS A 308 -32.44 -25.66 -19.37
CA LYS A 308 -32.89 -25.21 -18.05
C LYS A 308 -31.90 -24.22 -17.41
N LEU A 309 -30.62 -24.53 -17.51
CA LEU A 309 -29.56 -23.62 -17.02
C LEU A 309 -29.50 -22.30 -17.83
N GLU A 310 -29.74 -22.36 -19.14
CA GLU A 310 -29.84 -21.18 -19.99
C GLU A 310 -30.94 -20.21 -19.47
N TYR A 311 -32.12 -20.76 -19.20
CA TYR A 311 -33.23 -19.98 -18.64
C TYR A 311 -32.88 -19.40 -17.26
N GLU A 312 -32.29 -20.18 -16.35
CA GLU A 312 -31.92 -19.69 -15.02
C GLU A 312 -30.82 -18.64 -15.09
N VAL A 313 -29.82 -18.80 -15.94
CA VAL A 313 -28.74 -17.81 -16.13
C VAL A 313 -29.30 -16.51 -16.71
N THR A 314 -30.20 -16.60 -17.69
CA THR A 314 -30.87 -15.40 -18.26
C THR A 314 -31.66 -14.67 -17.18
N ARG A 315 -32.41 -15.39 -16.34
CA ARG A 315 -33.15 -14.78 -15.21
C ARG A 315 -32.22 -14.07 -14.22
N ILE A 316 -31.04 -14.63 -13.95
CA ILE A 316 -30.04 -13.97 -13.07
C ILE A 316 -29.52 -12.69 -13.73
N ILE A 317 -29.22 -12.71 -15.02
CA ILE A 317 -28.80 -11.52 -15.78
C ILE A 317 -29.88 -10.44 -15.73
N ASP A 318 -31.13 -10.79 -16.02
CA ASP A 318 -32.26 -9.84 -15.98
C ASP A 318 -32.48 -9.27 -14.58
N PHE A 319 -32.35 -10.11 -13.55
CA PHE A 319 -32.40 -9.65 -12.15
C PHE A 319 -31.29 -8.65 -11.86
N LEU A 320 -30.04 -8.92 -12.26
CA LEU A 320 -28.89 -8.01 -12.05
C LEU A 320 -29.04 -6.68 -12.81
N LYS A 321 -29.68 -6.69 -13.97
CA LYS A 321 -29.98 -5.47 -14.75
C LYS A 321 -31.08 -4.62 -14.11
N SER A 322 -31.93 -5.20 -13.28
CA SER A 322 -33.00 -4.48 -12.57
C SER A 322 -32.70 -4.23 -11.09
N ASN A 323 -31.78 -5.00 -10.50
CA ASN A 323 -31.47 -4.95 -9.07
C ASN A 323 -30.68 -3.72 -8.69
N GLY A 324 -31.12 -3.02 -7.65
CA GLY A 324 -30.45 -1.82 -7.14
C GLY A 324 -30.52 -0.62 -8.08
N ASN A 325 -31.34 -0.70 -9.14
CA ASN A 325 -31.50 0.40 -10.09
C ASN A 325 -32.23 1.57 -9.43
N THR A 326 -31.45 2.54 -8.97
CA THR A 326 -31.91 3.86 -8.52
C THR A 326 -31.48 4.91 -9.53
N GLN A 327 -32.09 6.10 -9.48
CA GLN A 327 -31.69 7.22 -10.34
C GLN A 327 -30.22 7.62 -10.13
N GLU A 328 -29.68 7.42 -8.94
CA GLU A 328 -28.33 7.82 -8.55
C GLU A 328 -27.28 6.72 -8.86
N LEU A 329 -27.60 5.46 -8.56
CA LEU A 329 -26.63 4.37 -8.64
C LEU A 329 -26.73 3.54 -9.93
N GLY A 330 -27.87 3.57 -10.62
CA GLY A 330 -28.14 2.68 -11.73
C GLY A 330 -28.28 1.21 -11.31
N SER A 331 -28.09 0.29 -12.25
CA SER A 331 -28.21 -1.14 -12.03
C SER A 331 -26.86 -1.79 -11.71
N GLN A 332 -26.88 -2.95 -11.05
CA GLN A 332 -25.68 -3.74 -10.77
C GLN A 332 -24.97 -4.25 -12.02
N LEU A 333 -25.73 -4.45 -13.12
CA LEU A 333 -25.25 -4.90 -14.42
C LEU A 333 -25.87 -4.03 -15.52
N ILE A 334 -25.04 -3.48 -16.42
CA ILE A 334 -25.52 -2.70 -17.57
C ILE A 334 -26.08 -3.64 -18.63
N ASP A 335 -25.29 -4.64 -19.03
CA ASP A 335 -25.68 -5.65 -20.01
C ASP A 335 -24.97 -6.98 -19.76
N GLY A 336 -25.58 -8.07 -20.24
CA GLY A 336 -25.01 -9.40 -20.12
C GLY A 336 -25.61 -10.36 -21.12
N LYS A 337 -24.76 -11.25 -21.62
CA LYS A 337 -25.18 -12.31 -22.56
C LYS A 337 -24.42 -13.60 -22.29
N ILE A 338 -25.06 -14.72 -22.61
CA ILE A 338 -24.43 -16.02 -22.60
C ILE A 338 -23.62 -16.15 -23.89
N ARG A 339 -22.29 -16.20 -23.75
CA ARG A 339 -21.39 -16.44 -24.88
C ARG A 339 -21.28 -17.92 -25.22
N LYS A 340 -21.28 -18.78 -24.20
CA LYS A 340 -21.16 -20.23 -24.35
C LYS A 340 -21.92 -20.96 -23.26
N LEU A 341 -22.71 -21.95 -23.63
CA LEU A 341 -23.37 -22.84 -22.68
C LEU A 341 -23.48 -24.21 -23.31
N GLN A 342 -22.69 -25.17 -22.85
CA GLN A 342 -22.63 -26.50 -23.45
C GLN A 342 -22.13 -27.52 -22.44
N ILE A 343 -22.39 -28.81 -22.73
CA ILE A 343 -21.73 -29.93 -22.05
C ILE A 343 -20.27 -29.93 -22.48
N HIS A 344 -19.34 -30.00 -21.50
CA HIS A 344 -17.91 -30.00 -21.78
C HIS A 344 -17.54 -31.17 -22.72
N PRO A 345 -16.83 -30.95 -23.83
CA PRO A 345 -16.60 -31.96 -24.87
C PRO A 345 -15.87 -33.20 -24.34
N LEU A 346 -14.94 -33.03 -23.42
CA LEU A 346 -14.14 -34.12 -22.84
C LEU A 346 -14.70 -34.64 -21.52
N LEU A 347 -15.18 -33.74 -20.65
CA LEU A 347 -15.67 -34.04 -19.31
C LEU A 347 -17.20 -34.03 -19.35
N LYS A 348 -17.80 -35.19 -19.63
CA LYS A 348 -19.26 -35.33 -19.88
C LYS A 348 -20.14 -35.04 -18.64
N ASP A 349 -19.57 -35.00 -17.46
CA ASP A 349 -20.19 -34.67 -16.18
C ASP A 349 -20.20 -33.15 -15.91
N ARG A 350 -19.65 -32.34 -16.79
CA ARG A 350 -19.48 -30.90 -16.63
C ARG A 350 -20.25 -30.12 -17.67
N ILE A 351 -20.91 -29.03 -17.24
CA ILE A 351 -21.49 -27.99 -18.12
C ILE A 351 -20.63 -26.75 -18.01
N GLU A 352 -20.17 -26.23 -19.13
CA GLU A 352 -19.39 -25.00 -19.25
C GLU A 352 -20.33 -23.83 -19.56
N ILE A 353 -20.24 -22.76 -18.75
CA ILE A 353 -21.00 -21.53 -18.90
C ILE A 353 -20.00 -20.37 -19.00
N VAL A 354 -20.03 -19.63 -20.11
CA VAL A 354 -19.23 -18.43 -20.31
C VAL A 354 -20.15 -17.25 -20.56
N LEU A 355 -19.99 -16.21 -19.77
CA LEU A 355 -20.82 -15.01 -19.82
C LEU A 355 -19.96 -13.80 -20.19
N ASP A 356 -20.49 -12.93 -21.02
CA ASP A 356 -19.98 -11.59 -21.25
C ASP A 356 -20.87 -10.64 -20.44
N LEU A 357 -20.29 -9.97 -19.47
CA LEU A 357 -20.99 -9.06 -18.56
C LEU A 357 -20.39 -7.65 -18.65
N THR A 358 -21.23 -6.64 -18.80
CA THR A 358 -20.84 -5.23 -18.79
C THR A 358 -21.27 -4.62 -17.46
N VAL A 359 -20.29 -4.33 -16.61
CA VAL A 359 -20.51 -3.71 -15.29
C VAL A 359 -20.46 -2.19 -15.37
N PRO A 360 -21.17 -1.45 -14.50
CA PRO A 360 -21.04 -0.01 -14.41
C PRO A 360 -19.63 0.38 -13.94
N ALA A 361 -19.10 1.47 -14.47
CA ALA A 361 -17.91 2.13 -13.98
C ALA A 361 -18.30 3.26 -13.01
N PRO A 362 -17.48 3.55 -11.98
CA PRO A 362 -17.73 4.68 -11.09
C PRO A 362 -17.58 6.02 -11.83
N LEU A 363 -18.39 6.99 -11.47
CA LEU A 363 -18.20 8.39 -11.91
C LEU A 363 -17.24 9.05 -10.91
N ASN A 364 -15.95 9.09 -11.24
CA ASN A 364 -14.91 9.61 -10.36
C ASN A 364 -14.55 11.07 -10.64
N ASN A 365 -14.89 11.61 -11.82
CA ASN A 365 -14.55 12.98 -12.21
C ASN A 365 -15.59 13.57 -13.16
N ILE A 366 -15.82 14.88 -13.01
CA ILE A 366 -16.65 15.69 -13.92
C ILE A 366 -15.80 16.86 -14.39
N GLU A 367 -15.52 16.94 -15.68
CA GLU A 367 -14.84 18.08 -16.28
C GLU A 367 -15.86 19.12 -16.73
N LEU A 368 -15.78 20.33 -16.17
CA LEU A 368 -16.63 21.44 -16.53
C LEU A 368 -15.83 22.51 -17.27
N HIS A 369 -16.14 22.70 -18.53
CA HIS A 369 -15.56 23.77 -19.36
C HIS A 369 -16.53 24.95 -19.44
N LEU A 370 -16.16 26.06 -18.81
CA LEU A 370 -16.92 27.32 -18.93
C LEU A 370 -16.26 28.20 -20.01
N VAL A 371 -17.00 28.47 -21.07
CA VAL A 371 -16.58 29.38 -22.13
C VAL A 371 -17.29 30.70 -21.89
N VAL A 372 -16.54 31.80 -21.63
CA VAL A 372 -17.04 33.14 -21.40
C VAL A 372 -16.83 33.99 -22.65
#